data_cde1bd47205a8c6da9830b8d402f0d08
#
_entry.id   cde1bd47205a8c6da9830b8d402f0d08
#
_cell.length_a   1.000
_cell.length_b   1.000
_cell.length_c   1.000
_cell.angle_alpha   90.00
_cell.angle_beta   90.00
_cell.angle_gamma   90.00
#
_symmetry.space_group_name_H-M   'P 1'
#
loop_
_entity.id
_entity.type
_entity.pdbx_description
1 polymer ?
#
loop_
_entity_poly.entity_id
_entity_poly.type
_entity_poly.pdbx_seq_one_letter_code
_entity_poly.pdbx_strand_id
1 'polypeptide(L)'
;GLSRGIQVMNAAFGGSLYQDIHVQMEGKRIKHDQDLGRGYASHTVRIEKDSLLYKLFETEVLPVNSFHHQAVKEVAPGFRVTARSSDGVIEAMESTECKSMMGVQWHPECFILENNTCMMPLFEWFIRESSSFREAKRLHRRMITLDSHCDTPMFFDQGINFATRDKKILVDLHKMTEGHLDATIMVAYLKQLERTDEALSAATAKADRILNEIEEMVAKNCTAVDIAYTPADLSRLKKAGKKAVMLGIENGYAIGKDITNVERFRHRGVVYMTLCHNGNNDICGSARYNEEELGVSTFGEQVIKEMNRVGMMVDISHAGEKSFYDALEISSKPIVASHSSARALCDHPRNLTDDQLKALAAKGGVAQVCMYGGFLRKN
;
A
#
# COMPACT_ATOMS: atom_id res chain seq x y z
N GLY A 1 14.44 18.50 -9.07
CA GLY A 1 14.38 19.89 -9.55
C GLY A 1 15.76 20.55 -9.60
N LEU A 2 16.09 21.27 -10.66
CA LEU A 2 17.35 22.02 -10.80
C LEU A 2 17.08 23.52 -10.68
N SER A 3 17.93 24.26 -9.99
CA SER A 3 17.89 25.70 -9.81
C SER A 3 16.48 26.21 -9.44
N ARG A 4 15.77 26.92 -10.28
CA ARG A 4 14.38 27.31 -10.04
C ARG A 4 13.46 26.11 -9.74
N GLY A 5 13.82 24.91 -10.20
CA GLY A 5 13.07 23.69 -9.94
C GLY A 5 13.00 23.28 -8.47
N ILE A 6 14.08 23.48 -7.68
CA ILE A 6 14.04 23.24 -6.23
C ILE A 6 13.11 24.26 -5.54
N GLN A 7 13.14 25.53 -6.00
CA GLN A 7 12.31 26.60 -5.43
C GLN A 7 10.82 26.36 -5.71
N VAL A 8 10.47 26.00 -6.95
CA VAL A 8 9.10 25.66 -7.34
C VAL A 8 8.61 24.43 -6.56
N MET A 9 9.44 23.42 -6.45
CA MET A 9 9.13 22.21 -5.67
C MET A 9 8.85 22.55 -4.22
N ASN A 10 9.71 23.33 -3.57
CA ASN A 10 9.52 23.77 -2.20
C ASN A 10 8.22 24.55 -2.00
N ALA A 11 7.96 25.53 -2.87
CA ALA A 11 6.75 26.35 -2.78
C ALA A 11 5.47 25.54 -3.02
N ALA A 12 5.47 24.60 -3.98
CA ALA A 12 4.33 23.73 -4.29
C ALA A 12 3.92 22.82 -3.13
N PHE A 13 4.87 22.46 -2.27
CA PHE A 13 4.62 21.62 -1.07
C PHE A 13 4.46 22.46 0.21
N GLY A 14 4.39 23.78 0.12
CA GLY A 14 4.05 24.68 1.24
C GLY A 14 5.25 25.27 1.97
N GLY A 15 6.45 25.18 1.42
CA GLY A 15 7.63 25.88 1.91
C GLY A 15 7.69 27.33 1.45
N SER A 16 8.66 28.10 1.95
CA SER A 16 8.86 29.52 1.60
C SER A 16 10.23 29.77 0.93
N LEU A 17 10.37 30.94 0.29
CA LEU A 17 11.56 31.34 -0.45
C LEU A 17 12.10 32.69 0.04
N TYR A 18 13.41 32.85 0.02
CA TYR A 18 14.03 34.17 -0.05
C TYR A 18 13.80 34.73 -1.46
N GLN A 19 13.20 35.90 -1.55
CA GLN A 19 13.01 36.61 -2.82
C GLN A 19 14.30 37.26 -3.32
N ASP A 20 15.15 37.63 -2.37
CA ASP A 20 16.50 38.08 -2.60
C ASP A 20 17.36 37.77 -1.38
N ILE A 21 18.33 36.87 -1.56
CA ILE A 21 19.25 36.46 -0.49
C ILE A 21 20.15 37.58 0.00
N HIS A 22 20.46 38.59 -0.90
CA HIS A 22 21.28 39.71 -0.54
C HIS A 22 20.55 40.72 0.37
N VAL A 23 19.25 40.80 0.26
CA VAL A 23 18.42 41.74 1.02
C VAL A 23 17.88 41.06 2.31
N GLN A 24 17.51 39.81 2.22
CA GLN A 24 16.72 39.16 3.27
C GLN A 24 17.53 38.27 4.23
N MET A 25 18.76 37.93 3.91
CA MET A 25 19.64 37.18 4.81
C MET A 25 20.63 38.10 5.51
N GLU A 26 20.88 37.85 6.79
CA GLU A 26 21.90 38.54 7.60
C GLU A 26 23.25 37.82 7.53
N GLY A 27 24.36 38.54 7.75
CA GLY A 27 25.70 37.97 7.89
C GLY A 27 26.55 38.04 6.62
N LYS A 28 27.74 37.35 6.69
CA LYS A 28 28.67 37.26 5.55
C LYS A 28 28.09 36.30 4.51
N ARG A 29 28.14 36.71 3.24
CA ARG A 29 27.63 35.95 2.12
C ARG A 29 28.70 35.69 1.09
N ILE A 30 28.57 34.55 0.42
CA ILE A 30 29.29 34.27 -0.83
C ILE A 30 28.49 34.79 -2.00
N LYS A 31 29.14 34.94 -3.15
CA LYS A 31 28.48 35.37 -4.38
C LYS A 31 27.76 34.19 -5.02
N HIS A 32 26.43 34.20 -4.98
CA HIS A 32 25.58 33.17 -5.57
C HIS A 32 25.21 33.41 -7.04
N ASP A 33 25.59 34.55 -7.60
CA ASP A 33 25.52 34.84 -9.03
C ASP A 33 26.94 35.08 -9.53
N GLN A 34 27.60 33.99 -9.98
CA GLN A 34 29.03 34.00 -10.32
C GLN A 34 29.34 34.69 -11.60
N ASP A 35 30.56 35.30 -11.69
CA ASP A 35 31.10 35.88 -12.91
C ASP A 35 31.86 34.86 -13.78
N LEU A 36 32.12 33.67 -13.24
CA LEU A 36 32.82 32.59 -13.95
C LEU A 36 31.92 31.92 -14.97
N GLY A 37 32.54 31.28 -15.99
CA GLY A 37 31.81 30.42 -16.93
C GLY A 37 30.94 29.37 -16.25
N ARG A 38 29.86 28.97 -16.89
CA ARG A 38 28.80 28.15 -16.29
C ARG A 38 29.26 26.79 -15.86
N GLY A 39 30.27 26.21 -16.48
CA GLY A 39 30.85 24.91 -16.14
C GLY A 39 31.89 24.94 -15.04
N TYR A 40 32.17 26.12 -14.43
CA TYR A 40 33.12 26.26 -13.33
C TYR A 40 32.40 26.31 -11.97
N ALA A 41 32.96 25.64 -10.99
CA ALA A 41 32.48 25.74 -9.61
C ALA A 41 32.91 27.09 -8.99
N SER A 42 32.00 27.79 -8.34
CA SER A 42 32.26 29.04 -7.64
C SER A 42 32.38 28.89 -6.14
N HIS A 43 31.74 27.89 -5.58
CA HIS A 43 31.79 27.61 -4.15
C HIS A 43 31.60 26.11 -3.87
N THR A 44 31.58 25.73 -2.61
CA THR A 44 31.31 24.36 -2.18
C THR A 44 30.06 24.28 -1.32
N VAL A 45 29.38 23.16 -1.41
CA VAL A 45 28.27 22.81 -0.52
C VAL A 45 28.68 21.66 0.41
N ARG A 46 28.21 21.69 1.65
CA ARG A 46 28.35 20.60 2.61
C ARG A 46 27.13 19.70 2.52
N ILE A 47 27.35 18.41 2.31
CA ILE A 47 26.33 17.38 2.11
C ILE A 47 26.13 16.58 3.39
N GLU A 48 24.86 16.30 3.73
CA GLU A 48 24.49 15.43 4.85
C GLU A 48 24.76 13.94 4.52
N LYS A 49 25.49 13.25 5.43
CA LYS A 49 25.96 11.86 5.20
C LYS A 49 24.88 10.81 4.96
N ASP A 50 23.70 11.00 5.51
CA ASP A 50 22.57 10.07 5.38
C ASP A 50 21.68 10.39 4.15
N SER A 51 22.07 11.38 3.34
CA SER A 51 21.30 11.85 2.18
C SER A 51 21.51 10.99 0.93
N LEU A 52 20.53 11.08 0.02
CA LEU A 52 20.66 10.54 -1.33
C LEU A 52 21.85 11.18 -2.07
N LEU A 53 22.00 12.48 -1.90
CA LEU A 53 23.10 13.22 -2.52
C LEU A 53 24.46 12.67 -2.10
N TYR A 54 24.65 12.37 -0.80
CA TYR A 54 25.88 11.73 -0.31
C TYR A 54 26.10 10.35 -0.94
N LYS A 55 25.05 9.55 -1.08
CA LYS A 55 25.14 8.23 -1.73
C LYS A 55 25.54 8.27 -3.19
N LEU A 56 25.25 9.38 -3.87
CA LEU A 56 25.59 9.57 -5.28
C LEU A 56 27.03 10.08 -5.49
N PHE A 57 27.50 10.97 -4.61
CA PHE A 57 28.80 11.61 -4.77
C PHE A 57 29.88 11.08 -3.83
N GLU A 58 29.52 10.34 -2.80
CA GLU A 58 30.40 9.75 -1.78
C GLU A 58 31.37 10.79 -1.13
N THR A 59 30.91 12.05 -1.01
CA THR A 59 31.67 13.15 -0.42
C THR A 59 30.80 14.06 0.43
N GLU A 60 31.40 14.63 1.49
CA GLU A 60 30.74 15.62 2.34
C GLU A 60 30.85 17.05 1.78
N VAL A 61 31.74 17.27 0.83
CA VAL A 61 31.97 18.61 0.24
C VAL A 61 31.99 18.49 -1.27
N LEU A 62 31.06 19.18 -1.93
CA LEU A 62 30.93 19.15 -3.38
C LEU A 62 31.11 20.56 -3.93
N PRO A 63 32.03 20.78 -4.88
CA PRO A 63 32.13 22.04 -5.62
C PRO A 63 30.96 22.20 -6.58
N VAL A 64 30.30 23.38 -6.56
CA VAL A 64 29.12 23.69 -7.38
C VAL A 64 29.23 25.05 -8.02
N ASN A 65 28.53 25.24 -9.15
CA ASN A 65 28.32 26.56 -9.78
C ASN A 65 27.08 27.23 -9.15
N SER A 66 26.93 28.55 -9.42
CA SER A 66 25.85 29.30 -8.78
C SER A 66 25.40 30.46 -9.65
N PHE A 67 24.10 30.53 -9.98
CA PHE A 67 23.44 31.52 -10.81
C PHE A 67 22.07 31.88 -10.27
N HIS A 68 22.00 32.30 -8.99
CA HIS A 68 20.73 32.62 -8.34
C HIS A 68 20.87 33.73 -7.30
N HIS A 69 19.83 34.52 -7.13
CA HIS A 69 19.66 35.49 -6.05
C HIS A 69 18.49 35.13 -5.12
N GLN A 70 17.71 34.08 -5.47
CA GLN A 70 16.63 33.52 -4.68
C GLN A 70 17.04 32.14 -4.17
N ALA A 71 16.48 31.73 -3.03
CA ALA A 71 16.76 30.42 -2.44
C ALA A 71 15.58 29.91 -1.59
N VAL A 72 15.60 28.64 -1.23
CA VAL A 72 14.70 28.07 -0.25
C VAL A 72 14.97 28.72 1.11
N LYS A 73 13.93 29.23 1.78
CA LYS A 73 13.96 29.79 3.12
C LYS A 73 13.54 28.77 4.17
N GLU A 74 12.28 28.37 4.12
CA GLU A 74 11.73 27.32 4.97
C GLU A 74 11.40 26.12 4.10
N VAL A 75 11.91 24.95 4.51
CA VAL A 75 11.69 23.69 3.77
C VAL A 75 10.27 23.22 3.96
N ALA A 76 9.65 22.81 2.88
CA ALA A 76 8.29 22.28 2.88
C ALA A 76 8.14 21.02 3.74
N PRO A 77 6.94 20.79 4.35
CA PRO A 77 6.63 19.52 4.99
C PRO A 77 6.88 18.34 4.05
N GLY A 78 7.42 17.23 4.59
CA GLY A 78 7.80 16.05 3.81
C GLY A 78 9.12 16.17 3.05
N PHE A 79 9.90 17.23 3.31
CA PHE A 79 11.25 17.41 2.78
C PHE A 79 12.26 17.69 3.89
N ARG A 80 13.54 17.40 3.61
CA ARG A 80 14.67 17.75 4.48
C ARG A 80 15.80 18.39 3.66
N VAL A 81 16.57 19.23 4.31
CA VAL A 81 17.80 19.80 3.72
C VAL A 81 18.84 18.71 3.61
N THR A 82 19.54 18.65 2.48
CA THR A 82 20.61 17.68 2.24
C THR A 82 21.94 18.32 1.85
N ALA A 83 21.94 19.60 1.50
CA ALA A 83 23.18 20.37 1.34
C ALA A 83 22.98 21.85 1.63
N ARG A 84 24.05 22.49 2.17
CA ARG A 84 24.13 23.94 2.40
C ARG A 84 25.48 24.48 1.95
N SER A 85 25.49 25.73 1.50
CA SER A 85 26.70 26.52 1.30
C SER A 85 27.27 27.02 2.63
N SER A 86 28.48 27.57 2.61
CA SER A 86 29.19 28.03 3.83
C SER A 86 28.49 29.20 4.53
N ASP A 87 27.66 29.98 3.83
CA ASP A 87 26.84 31.06 4.37
C ASP A 87 25.42 30.62 4.78
N GLY A 88 25.15 29.30 4.72
CA GLY A 88 23.93 28.70 5.22
C GLY A 88 22.77 28.63 4.22
N VAL A 89 22.95 29.09 2.99
CA VAL A 89 21.92 28.94 1.94
C VAL A 89 21.64 27.46 1.68
N ILE A 90 20.36 27.12 1.56
CA ILE A 90 19.93 25.75 1.23
C ILE A 90 20.19 25.51 -0.25
N GLU A 91 21.07 24.57 -0.53
CA GLU A 91 21.52 24.24 -1.87
C GLU A 91 20.96 22.90 -2.39
N ALA A 92 20.50 22.02 -1.48
CA ALA A 92 19.79 20.83 -1.87
C ALA A 92 18.78 20.39 -0.80
N MET A 93 17.70 19.73 -1.27
CA MET A 93 16.71 19.07 -0.43
C MET A 93 16.19 17.80 -1.09
N GLU A 94 15.72 16.85 -0.28
CA GLU A 94 15.10 15.61 -0.75
C GLU A 94 13.80 15.34 0.03
N SER A 95 12.88 14.59 -0.58
CA SER A 95 11.66 14.18 0.09
C SER A 95 11.95 13.06 1.10
N THR A 96 11.31 13.14 2.26
CA THR A 96 11.32 12.08 3.28
C THR A 96 10.29 10.98 2.98
N GLU A 97 9.36 11.24 2.09
CA GLU A 97 8.26 10.34 1.72
C GLU A 97 8.47 9.67 0.36
N CYS A 98 9.05 10.38 -0.60
CA CYS A 98 9.29 9.92 -1.97
C CYS A 98 10.78 9.79 -2.28
N LYS A 99 11.30 8.56 -2.36
CA LYS A 99 12.72 8.25 -2.55
C LYS A 99 13.32 8.83 -3.86
N SER A 100 12.50 9.16 -4.84
CA SER A 100 12.94 9.62 -6.17
C SER A 100 12.69 11.13 -6.37
N MET A 101 12.49 11.89 -5.27
CA MET A 101 12.24 13.31 -5.34
C MET A 101 13.35 14.10 -4.62
N MET A 102 14.15 14.81 -5.39
CA MET A 102 15.27 15.65 -4.93
C MET A 102 15.36 16.95 -5.74
N GLY A 103 15.84 17.99 -5.10
CA GLY A 103 16.17 19.28 -5.75
C GLY A 103 17.55 19.77 -5.39
N VAL A 104 18.22 20.38 -6.36
CA VAL A 104 19.50 21.09 -6.17
C VAL A 104 19.39 22.50 -6.70
N GLN A 105 20.05 23.47 -6.03
CA GLN A 105 19.97 24.89 -6.38
C GLN A 105 20.97 25.27 -7.49
N TRP A 106 22.07 24.54 -7.60
CA TRP A 106 23.06 24.75 -8.66
C TRP A 106 22.61 24.19 -10.02
N HIS A 107 23.45 24.37 -11.03
CA HIS A 107 23.24 23.94 -12.42
C HIS A 107 24.19 22.79 -12.79
N PRO A 108 23.90 21.54 -12.43
CA PRO A 108 24.76 20.39 -12.74
C PRO A 108 24.90 20.15 -14.24
N GLU A 109 23.89 20.52 -15.05
CA GLU A 109 23.89 20.38 -16.49
C GLU A 109 24.99 21.22 -17.18
N CYS A 110 25.34 22.35 -16.60
CA CYS A 110 26.35 23.21 -17.17
C CYS A 110 27.76 22.61 -17.16
N PHE A 111 28.07 21.79 -16.17
CA PHE A 111 29.34 21.05 -16.13
C PHE A 111 29.43 20.06 -17.31
N ILE A 112 28.36 19.32 -17.57
CA ILE A 112 28.31 18.31 -18.63
C ILE A 112 28.40 18.95 -20.02
N LEU A 113 27.78 20.09 -20.23
CA LEU A 113 27.87 20.84 -21.49
C LEU A 113 29.31 21.29 -21.83
N GLU A 114 30.17 21.42 -20.82
CA GLU A 114 31.59 21.71 -20.97
C GLU A 114 32.50 20.46 -20.86
N ASN A 115 31.91 19.24 -21.06
CA ASN A 115 32.59 17.94 -20.98
C ASN A 115 33.15 17.61 -19.61
N ASN A 116 32.68 18.23 -18.55
CA ASN A 116 33.02 17.90 -17.18
C ASN A 116 32.00 16.94 -16.58
N THR A 117 32.41 15.70 -16.33
CA THR A 117 31.52 14.62 -15.89
C THR A 117 31.29 14.56 -14.38
N CYS A 118 31.82 15.50 -13.59
CA CYS A 118 31.74 15.47 -12.13
C CYS A 118 30.29 15.41 -11.60
N MET A 119 29.30 15.88 -12.35
CA MET A 119 27.87 15.86 -11.99
C MET A 119 27.09 14.69 -12.62
N MET A 120 27.75 13.80 -13.38
CA MET A 120 27.11 12.64 -14.01
C MET A 120 26.34 11.73 -13.04
N PRO A 121 26.81 11.45 -11.81
CA PRO A 121 26.09 10.59 -10.90
C PRO A 121 24.63 10.99 -10.65
N LEU A 122 24.33 12.30 -10.68
CA LEU A 122 22.99 12.85 -10.51
C LEU A 122 22.07 12.51 -11.70
N PHE A 123 22.60 12.60 -12.92
CA PHE A 123 21.87 12.29 -14.14
C PHE A 123 21.71 10.77 -14.36
N GLU A 124 22.73 9.99 -14.04
CA GLU A 124 22.68 8.53 -14.09
C GLU A 124 21.64 7.98 -13.12
N TRP A 125 21.60 8.52 -11.91
CA TRP A 125 20.56 8.22 -10.94
C TRP A 125 19.17 8.55 -11.50
N PHE A 126 18.96 9.75 -12.04
CA PHE A 126 17.68 10.19 -12.59
C PHE A 126 17.22 9.29 -13.75
N ILE A 127 18.12 8.94 -14.66
CA ILE A 127 17.82 8.03 -15.79
C ILE A 127 17.45 6.63 -15.27
N ARG A 128 18.18 6.11 -14.29
CA ARG A 128 17.91 4.82 -13.67
C ARG A 128 16.53 4.80 -13.00
N GLU A 129 16.23 5.78 -12.17
CA GLU A 129 14.92 5.92 -11.52
C GLU A 129 13.77 6.03 -12.54
N SER A 130 13.96 6.87 -13.56
CA SER A 130 12.99 7.05 -14.64
C SER A 130 12.75 5.77 -15.44
N SER A 131 13.81 5.00 -15.69
CA SER A 131 13.74 3.71 -16.39
C SER A 131 13.04 2.66 -15.55
N SER A 132 13.35 2.57 -14.25
CA SER A 132 12.69 1.68 -13.30
C SER A 132 11.20 1.99 -13.18
N PHE A 133 10.85 3.28 -13.10
CA PHE A 133 9.45 3.70 -13.05
C PHE A 133 8.69 3.37 -14.34
N ARG A 134 9.32 3.55 -15.51
CA ARG A 134 8.74 3.17 -16.81
C ARG A 134 8.51 1.65 -16.89
N GLU A 135 9.48 0.85 -16.42
CA GLU A 135 9.36 -0.61 -16.39
C GLU A 135 8.24 -1.06 -15.44
N ALA A 136 8.18 -0.50 -14.24
CA ALA A 136 7.11 -0.76 -13.29
C ALA A 136 5.73 -0.46 -13.91
N LYS A 137 5.57 0.71 -14.56
CA LYS A 137 4.32 1.04 -15.28
C LYS A 137 3.99 0.05 -16.39
N ARG A 138 5.00 -0.44 -17.11
CA ARG A 138 4.82 -1.45 -18.15
C ARG A 138 4.32 -2.77 -17.58
N LEU A 139 4.89 -3.21 -16.45
CA LEU A 139 4.47 -4.41 -15.74
C LEU A 139 3.02 -4.27 -15.23
N HIS A 140 2.70 -3.19 -14.53
CA HIS A 140 1.34 -2.93 -14.04
C HIS A 140 0.27 -2.91 -15.14
N ARG A 141 0.62 -2.45 -16.34
CA ARG A 141 -0.32 -2.52 -17.48
C ARG A 141 -0.59 -3.93 -17.96
N ARG A 142 0.38 -4.85 -17.83
CA ARG A 142 0.30 -6.23 -18.34
C ARG A 142 -0.28 -7.20 -17.32
N MET A 143 -0.06 -6.99 -16.03
CA MET A 143 -0.54 -7.85 -14.94
C MET A 143 -1.80 -7.26 -14.31
N ILE A 144 -2.60 -8.08 -13.68
CA ILE A 144 -3.69 -7.63 -12.80
C ILE A 144 -3.15 -7.57 -11.38
N THR A 145 -3.32 -6.43 -10.73
CA THR A 145 -2.99 -6.24 -9.32
C THR A 145 -4.25 -6.33 -8.48
N LEU A 146 -4.22 -7.20 -7.48
CA LEU A 146 -5.35 -7.48 -6.61
C LEU A 146 -4.93 -7.34 -5.14
N ASP A 147 -5.67 -6.53 -4.40
CA ASP A 147 -5.71 -6.55 -2.95
C ASP A 147 -6.81 -7.51 -2.49
N SER A 148 -6.41 -8.56 -1.79
CA SER A 148 -7.31 -9.66 -1.45
C SER A 148 -8.15 -9.43 -0.21
N HIS A 149 -7.95 -8.30 0.50
CA HIS A 149 -8.72 -8.02 1.72
C HIS A 149 -8.74 -6.52 2.03
N CYS A 150 -9.92 -5.95 2.03
CA CYS A 150 -10.12 -4.52 2.25
C CYS A 150 -11.31 -4.25 3.18
N ASP A 151 -11.01 -3.58 4.30
CA ASP A 151 -11.97 -3.21 5.34
C ASP A 151 -12.66 -1.85 5.12
N THR A 152 -12.51 -1.24 3.94
CA THR A 152 -13.19 0.04 3.64
C THR A 152 -14.69 0.01 3.99
N PRO A 153 -15.45 -1.10 3.80
CA PRO A 153 -16.85 -1.16 4.17
C PRO A 153 -17.16 -0.90 5.66
N MET A 154 -16.20 -1.13 6.56
CA MET A 154 -16.37 -0.81 8.00
C MET A 154 -16.60 0.69 8.28
N PHE A 155 -16.34 1.55 7.30
CA PHE A 155 -16.46 3.01 7.44
C PHE A 155 -17.63 3.61 6.67
N PHE A 156 -18.46 2.79 6.00
CA PHE A 156 -19.59 3.30 5.20
C PHE A 156 -20.62 4.04 6.04
N ASP A 157 -20.89 3.59 7.25
CA ASP A 157 -21.75 4.25 8.23
C ASP A 157 -21.24 5.64 8.67
N GLN A 158 -19.95 5.94 8.43
CA GLN A 158 -19.35 7.25 8.71
C GLN A 158 -19.45 8.22 7.52
N GLY A 159 -20.21 7.87 6.50
CA GLY A 159 -20.51 8.72 5.35
C GLY A 159 -19.32 8.97 4.42
N ILE A 160 -18.35 8.04 4.36
CA ILE A 160 -17.23 8.15 3.41
C ILE A 160 -17.73 8.06 1.96
N ASN A 161 -17.03 8.76 1.08
CA ASN A 161 -17.24 8.67 -0.36
C ASN A 161 -16.04 7.99 -1.02
N PHE A 162 -16.23 6.78 -1.52
CA PHE A 162 -15.19 6.00 -2.17
C PHE A 162 -14.62 6.65 -3.45
N ALA A 163 -15.38 7.54 -4.09
CA ALA A 163 -14.94 8.28 -5.27
C ALA A 163 -13.98 9.43 -4.96
N THR A 164 -13.90 9.87 -3.71
CA THR A 164 -13.04 10.97 -3.28
C THR A 164 -11.93 10.44 -2.38
N ARG A 165 -10.77 11.15 -2.40
CA ARG A 165 -9.67 10.83 -1.47
C ARG A 165 -10.10 11.09 -0.03
N ASP A 166 -10.15 10.05 0.79
CA ASP A 166 -10.44 10.14 2.21
C ASP A 166 -9.25 9.62 3.04
N LYS A 167 -8.88 10.39 4.08
CA LYS A 167 -7.77 10.02 4.99
C LYS A 167 -8.16 8.91 5.97
N LYS A 168 -9.45 8.64 6.19
CA LYS A 168 -9.95 7.62 7.11
C LYS A 168 -9.82 6.20 6.57
N ILE A 169 -9.81 6.03 5.26
CA ILE A 169 -9.74 4.72 4.60
C ILE A 169 -8.42 4.57 3.85
N LEU A 170 -7.93 3.36 3.73
CA LEU A 170 -6.66 3.06 3.03
C LEU A 170 -6.87 2.81 1.54
N VAL A 171 -8.07 2.42 1.12
CA VAL A 171 -8.41 2.12 -0.27
C VAL A 171 -9.60 2.98 -0.69
N ASP A 172 -9.40 3.82 -1.69
CA ASP A 172 -10.40 4.59 -2.43
C ASP A 172 -10.02 4.64 -3.92
N LEU A 173 -10.89 5.12 -4.80
CA LEU A 173 -10.63 5.15 -6.24
C LEU A 173 -9.39 5.96 -6.64
N HIS A 174 -9.06 7.04 -5.91
CA HIS A 174 -7.85 7.82 -6.14
C HIS A 174 -6.60 7.02 -5.77
N LYS A 175 -6.58 6.41 -4.58
CA LYS A 175 -5.44 5.59 -4.11
C LYS A 175 -5.25 4.35 -4.97
N MET A 176 -6.36 3.69 -5.39
CA MET A 176 -6.28 2.59 -6.36
C MET A 176 -5.66 3.01 -7.69
N THR A 177 -5.96 4.23 -8.15
CA THR A 177 -5.41 4.74 -9.41
C THR A 177 -3.93 5.09 -9.26
N GLU A 178 -3.54 5.77 -8.21
CA GLU A 178 -2.16 6.16 -7.93
C GLU A 178 -1.26 4.95 -7.66
N GLY A 179 -1.76 3.99 -6.85
CA GLY A 179 -1.07 2.74 -6.53
C GLY A 179 -1.10 1.69 -7.64
N HIS A 180 -1.73 1.99 -8.78
CA HIS A 180 -1.95 1.03 -9.86
C HIS A 180 -2.63 -0.27 -9.41
N LEU A 181 -3.52 -0.18 -8.42
CA LEU A 181 -4.34 -1.30 -7.96
C LEU A 181 -5.54 -1.45 -8.91
N ASP A 182 -5.68 -2.62 -9.52
CA ASP A 182 -6.76 -2.89 -10.48
C ASP A 182 -8.02 -3.41 -9.79
N ALA A 183 -7.85 -4.21 -8.73
CA ALA A 183 -8.95 -4.86 -8.03
C ALA A 183 -8.72 -4.93 -6.53
N THR A 184 -9.80 -4.95 -5.76
CA THR A 184 -9.79 -5.22 -4.33
C THR A 184 -10.97 -6.11 -3.94
N ILE A 185 -10.80 -6.96 -2.92
CA ILE A 185 -11.90 -7.72 -2.33
C ILE A 185 -12.38 -6.97 -1.10
N MET A 186 -13.56 -6.38 -1.17
CA MET A 186 -14.22 -5.73 -0.04
C MET A 186 -15.00 -6.74 0.78
N VAL A 187 -14.81 -6.70 2.08
CA VAL A 187 -15.36 -7.72 2.97
C VAL A 187 -16.49 -7.21 3.84
N ALA A 188 -17.50 -8.06 4.00
CA ALA A 188 -18.45 -7.93 5.08
C ALA A 188 -17.80 -8.48 6.36
N TYR A 189 -17.21 -7.58 7.14
CA TYR A 189 -16.59 -7.88 8.41
C TYR A 189 -17.60 -8.07 9.53
N LEU A 190 -17.46 -9.18 10.26
CA LEU A 190 -18.28 -9.48 11.45
C LEU A 190 -17.40 -9.76 12.66
N LYS A 191 -17.52 -8.92 13.68
CA LYS A 191 -16.92 -9.20 14.97
C LYS A 191 -17.53 -10.46 15.56
N GLN A 192 -16.71 -11.36 16.09
CA GLN A 192 -17.20 -12.52 16.84
C GLN A 192 -17.91 -12.06 18.11
N LEU A 193 -19.16 -12.46 18.25
CA LEU A 193 -20.01 -12.23 19.40
C LEU A 193 -20.51 -13.58 19.97
N GLU A 194 -21.55 -13.54 20.79
CA GLU A 194 -22.21 -14.73 21.33
C GLU A 194 -22.79 -15.60 20.22
N ARG A 195 -23.02 -16.88 20.54
CA ARG A 195 -23.53 -17.88 19.58
C ARG A 195 -24.96 -18.29 19.89
N THR A 196 -25.76 -17.33 20.40
CA THR A 196 -27.21 -17.50 20.54
C THR A 196 -27.89 -17.40 19.17
N ASP A 197 -29.08 -17.96 19.03
CA ASP A 197 -29.80 -17.94 17.74
C ASP A 197 -30.10 -16.51 17.29
N GLU A 198 -30.39 -15.59 18.22
CA GLU A 198 -30.61 -14.17 17.96
C GLU A 198 -29.33 -13.49 17.45
N ALA A 199 -28.19 -13.76 18.09
CA ALA A 199 -26.90 -13.18 17.71
C ALA A 199 -26.44 -13.70 16.34
N LEU A 200 -26.64 -14.98 16.06
CA LEU A 200 -26.35 -15.60 14.78
C LEU A 200 -27.22 -15.04 13.65
N SER A 201 -28.54 -14.90 13.91
CA SER A 201 -29.46 -14.27 12.95
C SER A 201 -29.09 -12.80 12.66
N ALA A 202 -28.73 -12.04 13.71
CA ALA A 202 -28.27 -10.67 13.57
C ALA A 202 -26.96 -10.57 12.78
N ALA A 203 -26.03 -11.53 12.94
CA ALA A 203 -24.79 -11.60 12.19
C ALA A 203 -25.06 -11.82 10.69
N THR A 204 -25.94 -12.75 10.35
CA THR A 204 -26.34 -13.01 8.95
C THR A 204 -26.97 -11.77 8.32
N ALA A 205 -27.90 -11.12 9.02
CA ALA A 205 -28.53 -9.86 8.55
C ALA A 205 -27.50 -8.72 8.41
N LYS A 206 -26.50 -8.65 9.29
CA LYS A 206 -25.42 -7.66 9.18
C LYS A 206 -24.55 -7.91 7.95
N ALA A 207 -24.19 -9.17 7.65
CA ALA A 207 -23.47 -9.51 6.44
C ALA A 207 -24.22 -9.06 5.18
N ASP A 208 -25.50 -9.35 5.10
CA ASP A 208 -26.35 -8.92 3.99
C ASP A 208 -26.38 -7.41 3.80
N ARG A 209 -26.52 -6.67 4.91
CA ARG A 209 -26.51 -5.20 4.87
C ARG A 209 -25.20 -4.66 4.33
N ILE A 210 -24.05 -5.13 4.84
CA ILE A 210 -22.72 -4.66 4.37
C ILE A 210 -22.53 -4.99 2.90
N LEU A 211 -22.92 -6.18 2.43
CA LEU A 211 -22.84 -6.54 1.02
C LEU A 211 -23.73 -5.62 0.16
N ASN A 212 -24.95 -5.25 0.63
CA ASN A 212 -25.78 -4.26 -0.07
C ASN A 212 -25.08 -2.90 -0.16
N GLU A 213 -24.48 -2.43 0.92
CA GLU A 213 -23.75 -1.16 0.96
C GLU A 213 -22.57 -1.14 -0.02
N ILE A 214 -21.85 -2.27 -0.18
CA ILE A 214 -20.77 -2.40 -1.18
C ILE A 214 -21.35 -2.31 -2.60
N GLU A 215 -22.41 -3.05 -2.88
CA GLU A 215 -23.08 -3.05 -4.20
C GLU A 215 -23.62 -1.66 -4.55
N GLU A 216 -24.27 -0.97 -3.61
CA GLU A 216 -24.75 0.39 -3.79
C GLU A 216 -23.62 1.39 -4.03
N MET A 217 -22.50 1.27 -3.29
CA MET A 217 -21.33 2.10 -3.48
C MET A 217 -20.75 1.92 -4.88
N VAL A 218 -20.62 0.68 -5.37
CA VAL A 218 -20.16 0.39 -6.73
C VAL A 218 -21.13 0.94 -7.77
N ALA A 219 -22.43 0.74 -7.59
CA ALA A 219 -23.45 1.25 -8.50
C ALA A 219 -23.42 2.79 -8.63
N LYS A 220 -23.23 3.50 -7.53
CA LYS A 220 -23.07 4.96 -7.51
C LYS A 220 -21.82 5.44 -8.26
N ASN A 221 -20.83 4.59 -8.44
CA ASN A 221 -19.54 4.89 -9.09
C ASN A 221 -19.30 4.06 -10.36
N CYS A 222 -20.36 3.57 -11.01
CA CYS A 222 -20.31 2.60 -12.11
C CYS A 222 -19.51 3.03 -13.35
N THR A 223 -19.18 4.30 -13.50
CA THR A 223 -18.29 4.79 -14.56
C THR A 223 -16.82 4.43 -14.32
N ALA A 224 -16.39 4.30 -13.04
CA ALA A 224 -15.01 4.09 -12.63
C ALA A 224 -14.74 2.71 -12.02
N VAL A 225 -15.76 2.04 -11.49
CA VAL A 225 -15.64 0.76 -10.80
C VAL A 225 -16.85 -0.13 -11.09
N ASP A 226 -16.65 -1.46 -11.03
CA ASP A 226 -17.72 -2.42 -11.21
C ASP A 226 -17.43 -3.68 -10.39
N ILE A 227 -18.47 -4.52 -10.16
CA ILE A 227 -18.32 -5.81 -9.47
C ILE A 227 -17.71 -6.84 -10.44
N ALA A 228 -16.69 -7.56 -9.94
CA ALA A 228 -16.13 -8.72 -10.62
C ALA A 228 -16.51 -10.00 -9.87
N TYR A 229 -17.13 -10.92 -10.54
CA TYR A 229 -17.56 -12.22 -10.02
C TYR A 229 -16.60 -13.34 -10.38
N THR A 230 -15.81 -13.14 -11.44
CA THR A 230 -14.91 -14.13 -12.03
C THR A 230 -13.57 -13.51 -12.39
N PRO A 231 -12.49 -14.32 -12.55
CA PRO A 231 -11.21 -13.83 -13.09
C PRO A 231 -11.34 -13.17 -14.48
N ALA A 232 -12.27 -13.63 -15.31
CA ALA A 232 -12.53 -13.04 -16.62
C ALA A 232 -13.04 -11.60 -16.51
N ASP A 233 -13.89 -11.32 -15.50
CA ASP A 233 -14.35 -9.95 -15.21
C ASP A 233 -13.22 -9.01 -14.87
N LEU A 234 -12.23 -9.45 -14.09
CA LEU A 234 -11.06 -8.63 -13.77
C LEU A 234 -10.34 -8.15 -15.05
N SER A 235 -10.13 -9.08 -15.99
CA SER A 235 -9.50 -8.75 -17.28
C SER A 235 -10.37 -7.83 -18.14
N ARG A 236 -11.69 -8.07 -18.16
CA ARG A 236 -12.66 -7.25 -18.89
C ARG A 236 -12.71 -5.82 -18.35
N LEU A 237 -12.80 -5.65 -17.02
CA LEU A 237 -12.87 -4.35 -16.36
C LEU A 237 -11.59 -3.56 -16.52
N LYS A 238 -10.41 -4.21 -16.36
CA LYS A 238 -9.13 -3.57 -16.62
C LYS A 238 -9.02 -3.04 -18.05
N LYS A 239 -9.42 -3.84 -19.05
CA LYS A 239 -9.46 -3.39 -20.46
C LYS A 239 -10.42 -2.21 -20.70
N ALA A 240 -11.51 -2.15 -19.93
CA ALA A 240 -12.46 -1.05 -19.97
C ALA A 240 -11.99 0.20 -19.18
N GLY A 241 -10.81 0.15 -18.54
CA GLY A 241 -10.29 1.25 -17.72
C GLY A 241 -10.99 1.43 -16.38
N LYS A 242 -11.79 0.43 -15.95
CA LYS A 242 -12.48 0.42 -14.67
C LYS A 242 -11.69 -0.35 -13.60
N LYS A 243 -11.85 0.06 -12.35
CA LYS A 243 -11.45 -0.73 -11.19
C LYS A 243 -12.45 -1.86 -10.94
N ALA A 244 -12.01 -2.92 -10.27
CA ALA A 244 -12.86 -4.03 -9.91
C ALA A 244 -13.01 -4.14 -8.38
N VAL A 245 -14.21 -4.42 -7.93
CA VAL A 245 -14.50 -4.84 -6.55
C VAL A 245 -15.03 -6.26 -6.60
N MET A 246 -14.50 -7.13 -5.76
CA MET A 246 -15.04 -8.46 -5.50
C MET A 246 -15.60 -8.49 -4.07
N LEU A 247 -16.54 -9.37 -3.80
CA LEU A 247 -17.21 -9.50 -2.51
C LEU A 247 -16.57 -10.60 -1.67
N GLY A 248 -16.25 -10.33 -0.42
CA GLY A 248 -15.81 -11.31 0.57
C GLY A 248 -16.63 -11.25 1.85
N ILE A 249 -16.51 -12.27 2.66
CA ILE A 249 -17.04 -12.29 4.03
C ILE A 249 -15.87 -12.59 4.97
N GLU A 250 -15.70 -11.75 5.98
CA GLU A 250 -14.74 -12.00 7.05
C GLU A 250 -15.46 -12.43 8.32
N ASN A 251 -15.21 -13.65 8.72
CA ASN A 251 -15.80 -14.46 9.78
C ASN A 251 -17.04 -15.26 9.35
N GLY A 252 -16.86 -16.57 9.23
CA GLY A 252 -17.94 -17.52 8.95
C GLY A 252 -19.09 -17.53 9.99
N TYR A 253 -18.96 -16.76 11.06
CA TYR A 253 -20.05 -16.39 11.96
C TYR A 253 -21.28 -15.83 11.20
N ALA A 254 -21.05 -15.28 10.01
CA ALA A 254 -22.08 -14.77 9.11
C ALA A 254 -23.13 -15.81 8.65
N ILE A 255 -22.74 -17.11 8.59
CA ILE A 255 -23.68 -18.15 8.13
C ILE A 255 -24.58 -18.67 9.25
N GLY A 256 -24.35 -18.27 10.49
CA GLY A 256 -25.02 -18.85 11.66
C GLY A 256 -24.77 -20.35 11.75
N LYS A 257 -25.80 -21.12 12.02
CA LYS A 257 -25.79 -22.60 11.98
C LYS A 257 -26.50 -23.16 10.74
N ASP A 258 -26.80 -22.31 9.77
CA ASP A 258 -27.47 -22.68 8.54
C ASP A 258 -26.49 -22.75 7.37
N ILE A 259 -26.12 -23.96 6.99
CA ILE A 259 -25.17 -24.24 5.92
C ILE A 259 -25.65 -23.71 4.55
N THR A 260 -26.96 -23.58 4.35
CA THR A 260 -27.53 -23.07 3.09
C THR A 260 -27.12 -21.61 2.82
N ASN A 261 -26.74 -20.88 3.85
CA ASN A 261 -26.20 -19.53 3.73
C ASN A 261 -24.88 -19.47 2.93
N VAL A 262 -24.09 -20.55 2.90
CA VAL A 262 -22.87 -20.63 2.08
C VAL A 262 -23.24 -20.51 0.59
N GLU A 263 -24.18 -21.31 0.11
CA GLU A 263 -24.66 -21.25 -1.29
C GLU A 263 -25.34 -19.92 -1.58
N ARG A 264 -26.16 -19.43 -0.67
CA ARG A 264 -26.85 -18.14 -0.80
C ARG A 264 -25.87 -16.97 -0.98
N PHE A 265 -24.83 -16.89 -0.17
CA PHE A 265 -23.79 -15.87 -0.29
C PHE A 265 -22.96 -16.06 -1.58
N ARG A 266 -22.69 -17.31 -1.98
CA ARG A 266 -22.01 -17.57 -3.25
C ARG A 266 -22.80 -17.12 -4.45
N HIS A 267 -24.10 -17.37 -4.49
CA HIS A 267 -25.01 -16.89 -5.53
C HIS A 267 -25.08 -15.37 -5.59
N ARG A 268 -24.87 -14.72 -4.46
CA ARG A 268 -24.76 -13.27 -4.37
C ARG A 268 -23.44 -12.72 -4.90
N GLY A 269 -22.46 -13.58 -5.18
CA GLY A 269 -21.15 -13.22 -5.75
C GLY A 269 -20.00 -13.19 -4.77
N VAL A 270 -20.20 -13.61 -3.52
CA VAL A 270 -19.11 -13.75 -2.55
C VAL A 270 -18.10 -14.77 -3.05
N VAL A 271 -16.83 -14.36 -3.17
CA VAL A 271 -15.75 -15.18 -3.75
C VAL A 271 -15.00 -15.98 -2.70
N TYR A 272 -14.92 -15.48 -1.46
CA TYR A 272 -14.40 -16.25 -0.33
C TYR A 272 -15.12 -15.92 0.98
N MET A 273 -14.97 -16.83 1.93
CA MET A 273 -15.32 -16.59 3.32
C MET A 273 -14.17 -17.01 4.23
N THR A 274 -13.72 -16.07 5.10
CA THR A 274 -12.76 -16.36 6.17
C THR A 274 -13.46 -17.19 7.25
N LEU A 275 -12.92 -18.36 7.61
CA LEU A 275 -13.58 -19.32 8.49
C LEU A 275 -13.92 -18.75 9.88
N CYS A 276 -13.03 -17.93 10.44
CA CYS A 276 -13.24 -17.24 11.71
C CYS A 276 -12.56 -15.86 11.70
N HIS A 277 -12.82 -15.04 12.71
CA HIS A 277 -12.05 -13.83 13.03
C HIS A 277 -11.34 -14.01 14.37
N ASN A 278 -11.16 -12.96 15.17
CA ASN A 278 -10.62 -13.05 16.51
C ASN A 278 -11.66 -13.70 17.45
N GLY A 279 -11.39 -14.92 17.89
CA GLY A 279 -12.27 -15.75 18.70
C GLY A 279 -12.81 -16.96 17.94
N ASN A 280 -13.00 -18.05 18.68
CA ASN A 280 -13.56 -19.31 18.17
C ASN A 280 -15.02 -19.12 17.79
N ASN A 281 -15.46 -19.77 16.71
CA ASN A 281 -16.87 -19.83 16.31
C ASN A 281 -17.34 -21.28 16.15
N ASP A 282 -18.51 -21.52 15.56
CA ASP A 282 -19.04 -22.88 15.34
C ASP A 282 -18.29 -23.64 14.24
N ILE A 283 -17.46 -22.96 13.44
CA ILE A 283 -16.68 -23.54 12.33
C ILE A 283 -15.31 -24.00 12.79
N CYS A 284 -14.52 -23.12 13.45
CA CYS A 284 -13.14 -23.47 13.84
C CYS A 284 -12.58 -22.58 14.95
N GLY A 285 -11.42 -23.02 15.47
CA GLY A 285 -10.59 -22.27 16.40
C GLY A 285 -9.78 -21.18 15.70
N SER A 286 -9.73 -20.01 16.34
CA SER A 286 -9.02 -18.82 15.89
C SER A 286 -7.54 -18.82 16.32
N ALA A 287 -6.69 -18.06 15.66
CA ALA A 287 -5.32 -17.79 16.10
C ALA A 287 -5.24 -16.91 17.35
N ARG A 288 -6.36 -16.33 17.80
CA ARG A 288 -6.47 -15.53 19.03
C ARG A 288 -7.67 -15.99 19.85
N TYR A 289 -7.52 -15.98 21.16
CA TYR A 289 -8.59 -16.40 22.10
C TYR A 289 -9.02 -17.85 21.87
N ASN A 290 -8.06 -18.74 21.62
CA ASN A 290 -8.24 -20.18 21.42
C ASN A 290 -7.38 -20.96 22.42
N GLU A 291 -7.69 -20.83 23.70
CA GLU A 291 -6.95 -21.45 24.82
C GLU A 291 -7.04 -22.98 24.79
N GLU A 292 -8.10 -23.54 24.19
CA GLU A 292 -8.32 -24.97 24.03
C GLU A 292 -7.66 -25.58 22.79
N GLU A 293 -6.95 -24.73 21.96
CA GLU A 293 -6.33 -25.13 20.70
C GLU A 293 -7.28 -25.90 19.75
N LEU A 294 -8.51 -25.42 19.66
CA LEU A 294 -9.53 -26.02 18.81
C LEU A 294 -9.13 -25.95 17.33
N GLY A 295 -9.42 -27.02 16.62
CA GLY A 295 -9.32 -27.10 15.16
C GLY A 295 -10.66 -26.80 14.48
N VAL A 296 -10.86 -27.40 13.30
CA VAL A 296 -12.13 -27.36 12.57
C VAL A 296 -13.13 -28.30 13.25
N SER A 297 -14.34 -27.81 13.51
CA SER A 297 -15.42 -28.61 14.10
C SER A 297 -16.09 -29.53 13.05
N THR A 298 -16.94 -30.46 13.50
CA THR A 298 -17.76 -31.26 12.58
C THR A 298 -18.66 -30.43 11.70
N PHE A 299 -19.21 -29.32 12.21
CA PHE A 299 -19.96 -28.36 11.40
C PHE A 299 -19.05 -27.62 10.43
N GLY A 300 -17.85 -27.20 10.87
CA GLY A 300 -16.84 -26.57 10.04
C GLY A 300 -16.39 -27.45 8.87
N GLU A 301 -16.26 -28.75 9.07
CA GLU A 301 -15.99 -29.71 7.99
C GLU A 301 -17.09 -29.68 6.91
N GLN A 302 -18.35 -29.67 7.31
CA GLN A 302 -19.48 -29.55 6.38
C GLN A 302 -19.45 -28.22 5.63
N VAL A 303 -19.14 -27.12 6.34
CA VAL A 303 -19.02 -25.79 5.75
C VAL A 303 -17.90 -25.74 4.70
N ILE A 304 -16.72 -26.26 4.97
CA ILE A 304 -15.61 -26.32 4.02
C ILE A 304 -15.98 -27.13 2.76
N LYS A 305 -16.63 -28.29 2.95
CA LYS A 305 -17.10 -29.13 1.86
C LYS A 305 -18.14 -28.40 1.01
N GLU A 306 -19.06 -27.67 1.64
CA GLU A 306 -20.07 -26.88 0.96
C GLU A 306 -19.45 -25.70 0.19
N MET A 307 -18.50 -24.98 0.80
CA MET A 307 -17.75 -23.93 0.09
C MET A 307 -17.06 -24.48 -1.15
N ASN A 308 -16.43 -25.66 -1.06
CA ASN A 308 -15.83 -26.33 -2.22
C ASN A 308 -16.87 -26.69 -3.28
N ARG A 309 -18.05 -27.18 -2.89
CA ARG A 309 -19.14 -27.54 -3.79
C ARG A 309 -19.64 -26.37 -4.60
N VAL A 310 -19.88 -25.23 -3.95
CA VAL A 310 -20.42 -24.03 -4.59
C VAL A 310 -19.36 -23.17 -5.27
N GLY A 311 -18.07 -23.50 -5.12
CA GLY A 311 -16.97 -22.73 -5.70
C GLY A 311 -16.68 -21.43 -4.95
N MET A 312 -16.84 -21.41 -3.63
CA MET A 312 -16.39 -20.35 -2.73
C MET A 312 -15.02 -20.73 -2.17
N MET A 313 -14.03 -19.83 -2.23
CA MET A 313 -12.71 -20.10 -1.69
C MET A 313 -12.76 -20.11 -0.15
N VAL A 314 -12.03 -21.06 0.44
CA VAL A 314 -11.83 -21.15 1.89
C VAL A 314 -10.66 -20.25 2.28
N ASP A 315 -10.93 -19.21 3.07
CA ASP A 315 -9.89 -18.32 3.60
C ASP A 315 -9.58 -18.67 5.05
N ILE A 316 -8.29 -18.96 5.30
CA ILE A 316 -7.78 -19.36 6.63
C ILE A 316 -7.09 -18.21 7.38
N SER A 317 -7.14 -17.00 6.88
CA SER A 317 -6.71 -15.86 7.68
C SER A 317 -7.47 -15.86 9.00
N HIS A 318 -6.82 -15.50 10.10
CA HIS A 318 -7.32 -15.63 11.48
C HIS A 318 -7.43 -17.04 12.05
N ALA A 319 -7.39 -18.12 11.26
CA ALA A 319 -7.47 -19.48 11.77
C ALA A 319 -6.26 -19.85 12.65
N GLY A 320 -6.50 -20.58 13.73
CA GLY A 320 -5.45 -21.16 14.54
C GLY A 320 -4.65 -22.21 13.75
N GLU A 321 -3.46 -22.56 14.24
CA GLU A 321 -2.57 -23.48 13.52
C GLU A 321 -3.24 -24.84 13.26
N LYS A 322 -3.91 -25.40 14.26
CA LYS A 322 -4.67 -26.63 14.09
C LYS A 322 -5.79 -26.49 13.06
N SER A 323 -6.56 -25.40 13.12
CA SER A 323 -7.63 -25.12 12.14
C SER A 323 -7.09 -24.95 10.72
N PHE A 324 -5.88 -24.39 10.57
CA PHE A 324 -5.21 -24.28 9.28
C PHE A 324 -4.96 -25.68 8.68
N TYR A 325 -4.34 -26.59 9.44
CA TYR A 325 -4.02 -27.93 8.93
C TYR A 325 -5.28 -28.76 8.70
N ASP A 326 -6.25 -28.69 9.60
CA ASP A 326 -7.56 -29.36 9.43
C ASP A 326 -8.25 -28.87 8.13
N ALA A 327 -8.31 -27.55 7.92
CA ALA A 327 -8.91 -26.97 6.70
C ALA A 327 -8.14 -27.36 5.43
N LEU A 328 -6.82 -27.42 5.51
CA LEU A 328 -5.97 -27.85 4.40
C LEU A 328 -6.23 -29.31 4.03
N GLU A 329 -6.46 -30.19 5.01
CA GLU A 329 -6.76 -31.60 4.79
C GLU A 329 -8.18 -31.80 4.24
N ILE A 330 -9.17 -31.13 4.84
CA ILE A 330 -10.59 -31.27 4.49
C ILE A 330 -10.88 -30.71 3.10
N SER A 331 -10.28 -29.59 2.74
CA SER A 331 -10.59 -28.93 1.48
C SER A 331 -10.06 -29.72 0.27
N SER A 332 -10.98 -30.02 -0.66
CA SER A 332 -10.64 -30.63 -1.95
C SER A 332 -10.12 -29.62 -3.00
N LYS A 333 -10.13 -28.32 -2.67
CA LYS A 333 -9.67 -27.22 -3.49
C LYS A 333 -8.54 -26.46 -2.81
N PRO A 334 -7.69 -25.71 -3.54
CA PRO A 334 -6.75 -24.81 -2.94
C PRO A 334 -7.44 -23.84 -1.98
N ILE A 335 -6.83 -23.62 -0.81
CA ILE A 335 -7.29 -22.63 0.17
C ILE A 335 -6.41 -21.39 0.11
N VAL A 336 -6.87 -20.28 0.69
CA VAL A 336 -6.16 -19.01 0.64
C VAL A 336 -5.95 -18.44 2.05
N ALA A 337 -4.88 -17.67 2.22
CA ALA A 337 -4.71 -16.76 3.32
C ALA A 337 -4.78 -15.33 2.74
N SER A 338 -5.96 -14.73 2.81
CA SER A 338 -6.23 -13.44 2.18
C SER A 338 -5.39 -12.29 2.75
N HIS A 339 -5.04 -12.36 4.05
CA HIS A 339 -4.28 -11.33 4.76
C HIS A 339 -3.48 -11.91 5.95
N SER A 340 -2.39 -12.59 5.65
CA SER A 340 -1.45 -13.14 6.65
C SER A 340 -0.02 -12.93 6.18
N SER A 341 0.91 -12.65 7.13
CA SER A 341 2.32 -12.44 6.80
C SER A 341 3.17 -13.64 7.26
N ALA A 342 4.50 -13.57 7.11
CA ALA A 342 5.41 -14.63 7.51
C ALA A 342 5.82 -14.50 8.98
N ARG A 343 5.60 -15.55 9.80
CA ARG A 343 5.93 -15.54 11.23
C ARG A 343 7.44 -15.47 11.46
N ALA A 344 8.24 -16.03 10.59
CA ALA A 344 9.69 -15.93 10.65
C ALA A 344 10.22 -14.48 10.56
N LEU A 345 9.51 -13.58 9.87
CA LEU A 345 9.86 -12.17 9.75
C LEU A 345 9.25 -11.33 10.89
N CYS A 346 8.07 -11.66 11.35
CA CYS A 346 7.41 -11.00 12.47
C CYS A 346 6.62 -12.04 13.25
N ASP A 347 7.13 -12.42 14.41
CA ASP A 347 6.52 -13.42 15.29
C ASP A 347 5.22 -12.88 15.91
N HIS A 348 4.13 -13.16 15.20
CA HIS A 348 2.77 -12.81 15.58
C HIS A 348 1.83 -13.99 15.26
N PRO A 349 0.86 -14.33 16.14
CA PRO A 349 -0.01 -15.51 15.97
C PRO A 349 -0.87 -15.46 14.70
N ARG A 350 -1.11 -14.27 14.13
CA ARG A 350 -1.82 -14.09 12.86
C ARG A 350 -0.97 -14.40 11.62
N ASN A 351 0.35 -14.52 11.79
CA ASN A 351 1.28 -14.82 10.70
C ASN A 351 1.49 -16.34 10.58
N LEU A 352 1.68 -16.79 9.33
CA LEU A 352 1.90 -18.19 9.01
C LEU A 352 3.36 -18.59 9.26
N THR A 353 3.57 -19.80 9.80
CA THR A 353 4.91 -20.40 9.87
C THR A 353 5.41 -20.79 8.49
N ASP A 354 6.72 -21.00 8.36
CA ASP A 354 7.33 -21.47 7.11
C ASP A 354 6.74 -22.82 6.67
N ASP A 355 6.43 -23.70 7.63
CA ASP A 355 5.82 -25.00 7.34
C ASP A 355 4.37 -24.88 6.87
N GLN A 356 3.58 -23.95 7.45
CA GLN A 356 2.25 -23.62 6.95
C GLN A 356 2.32 -23.06 5.53
N LEU A 357 3.27 -22.14 5.23
CA LEU A 357 3.45 -21.58 3.90
C LEU A 357 3.83 -22.66 2.87
N LYS A 358 4.72 -23.59 3.22
CA LYS A 358 5.09 -24.73 2.37
C LYS A 358 3.91 -25.68 2.14
N ALA A 359 3.15 -26.00 3.19
CA ALA A 359 1.98 -26.86 3.11
C ALA A 359 0.88 -26.24 2.22
N LEU A 360 0.64 -24.93 2.39
CA LEU A 360 -0.29 -24.17 1.57
C LEU A 360 0.11 -24.20 0.08
N ALA A 361 1.38 -23.94 -0.21
CA ALA A 361 1.92 -23.96 -1.56
C ALA A 361 1.83 -25.35 -2.19
N ALA A 362 2.11 -26.41 -1.44
CA ALA A 362 2.03 -27.82 -1.92
C ALA A 362 0.60 -28.19 -2.35
N LYS A 363 -0.42 -27.58 -1.78
CA LYS A 363 -1.84 -27.72 -2.17
C LYS A 363 -2.29 -26.72 -3.24
N GLY A 364 -1.36 -25.90 -3.80
CA GLY A 364 -1.66 -24.87 -4.81
C GLY A 364 -2.39 -23.65 -4.23
N GLY A 365 -2.35 -23.44 -2.91
CA GLY A 365 -2.93 -22.31 -2.23
C GLY A 365 -2.08 -21.04 -2.35
N VAL A 366 -2.64 -19.91 -1.91
CA VAL A 366 -2.02 -18.59 -1.99
C VAL A 366 -2.06 -17.91 -0.62
N ALA A 367 -0.93 -17.36 -0.18
CA ALA A 367 -0.86 -16.44 0.94
C ALA A 367 -0.57 -15.03 0.45
N GLN A 368 -1.37 -14.06 0.85
CA GLN A 368 -1.16 -12.64 0.54
C GLN A 368 -0.71 -11.90 1.80
N VAL A 369 0.34 -11.08 1.63
CA VAL A 369 0.96 -10.33 2.73
C VAL A 369 -0.02 -9.31 3.27
N CYS A 370 -0.30 -9.37 4.57
CA CYS A 370 -1.08 -8.36 5.27
C CYS A 370 -0.22 -7.11 5.51
N MET A 371 -0.65 -5.96 5.01
CA MET A 371 0.08 -4.69 5.15
C MET A 371 -0.14 -4.00 6.50
N TYR A 372 -0.80 -4.65 7.45
CA TYR A 372 -0.93 -4.13 8.82
C TYR A 372 0.43 -4.11 9.52
N GLY A 373 0.84 -2.93 10.01
CA GLY A 373 2.19 -2.71 10.57
C GLY A 373 2.58 -3.68 11.68
N GLY A 374 1.63 -4.08 12.55
CA GLY A 374 1.86 -5.05 13.62
C GLY A 374 2.14 -6.50 13.17
N PHE A 375 1.88 -6.82 11.89
CA PHE A 375 2.20 -8.13 11.30
C PHE A 375 3.49 -8.09 10.45
N LEU A 376 4.06 -6.91 10.24
CA LEU A 376 5.28 -6.71 9.45
C LEU A 376 6.51 -6.53 10.33
N ARG A 377 6.36 -5.90 11.50
CA ARG A 377 7.45 -5.68 12.48
C ARG A 377 6.89 -5.59 13.90
N LYS A 378 7.70 -6.02 14.87
CA LYS A 378 7.46 -5.71 16.29
C LYS A 378 7.77 -4.22 16.51
N ASN A 379 6.89 -3.52 17.23
CA ASN A 379 7.13 -2.14 17.67
C ASN A 379 8.13 -2.13 18.83
#